data_ad6b6d05b3a09d282f25dcc9265d6629
#
_entry.id   ad6b6d05b3a09d282f25dcc9265d6629
#
_cell.length_a   1.000
_cell.length_b   1.000
_cell.length_c   1.000
_cell.angle_alpha   90.00
_cell.angle_beta   90.00
_cell.angle_gamma   90.00
#
_symmetry.space_group_name_H-M   'P 1'
#
loop_
_entity.id
_entity.type
_entity.pdbx_description
1 polymer ?
#
loop_
_entity_poly.entity_id
_entity_poly.type
_entity_poly.pdbx_seq_one_letter_code
_entity_poly.pdbx_strand_id
1 'polypeptide(L)'
;MKHYSFLLILFMALCLSLGNGNKAQAGSLQTKGVWVSCFEFEELGLKDKTEAQFRANANKIFATIRANGCNTVYFHVRAYDDAIYPSSVAGFSKYISSDGKAPGYDPLKILVSLAHSHKLKIHAWMNPYRVSSTKILDPASEMTTARIVNQVKEIINRYAVDGIHFDDYFYPTVDEG
;
A
#
# COMPACT_ATOMS: atom_id res chain seq x y z
N MET A 1 38.52 -8.55 -58.13
CA MET A 1 38.33 -7.45 -57.21
C MET A 1 36.87 -6.97 -57.08
N LYS A 2 35.87 -7.57 -57.72
CA LYS A 2 34.44 -7.13 -57.65
C LYS A 2 33.60 -7.82 -56.59
N HIS A 3 34.04 -8.93 -56.00
CA HIS A 3 33.23 -9.68 -54.99
C HIS A 3 33.38 -9.19 -53.56
N TYR A 4 34.45 -8.52 -53.22
CA TYR A 4 34.68 -8.00 -51.87
C TYR A 4 33.86 -6.75 -51.56
N SER A 5 33.58 -5.92 -52.58
CA SER A 5 32.71 -4.73 -52.39
C SER A 5 31.27 -5.08 -52.06
N PHE A 6 30.75 -6.19 -52.61
CA PHE A 6 29.37 -6.60 -52.34
C PHE A 6 29.20 -7.18 -50.93
N LEU A 7 30.19 -7.93 -50.43
CA LEU A 7 30.21 -8.45 -49.08
C LEU A 7 30.32 -7.33 -48.04
N LEU A 8 31.11 -6.28 -48.31
CA LEU A 8 31.26 -5.14 -47.40
C LEU A 8 29.99 -4.32 -47.27
N ILE A 9 29.26 -4.14 -48.38
CA ILE A 9 27.96 -3.43 -48.37
C ILE A 9 26.88 -4.23 -47.63
N LEU A 10 26.86 -5.56 -47.80
CA LEU A 10 25.93 -6.44 -47.10
C LEU A 10 26.20 -6.47 -45.60
N PHE A 11 27.47 -6.45 -45.16
CA PHE A 11 27.85 -6.41 -43.76
C PHE A 11 27.53 -5.05 -43.14
N MET A 12 27.70 -3.95 -43.85
CA MET A 12 27.33 -2.61 -43.39
C MET A 12 25.81 -2.43 -43.29
N ALA A 13 25.04 -3.01 -44.23
CA ALA A 13 23.56 -3.00 -44.12
C ALA A 13 23.05 -3.85 -42.97
N LEU A 14 23.69 -4.97 -42.64
CA LEU A 14 23.35 -5.81 -41.51
C LEU A 14 23.66 -5.13 -40.15
N CYS A 15 24.76 -4.38 -40.06
CA CYS A 15 25.09 -3.60 -38.85
C CYS A 15 24.14 -2.42 -38.63
N LEU A 16 23.60 -1.82 -39.69
CA LEU A 16 22.60 -0.74 -39.59
C LEU A 16 21.22 -1.25 -39.18
N SER A 17 20.87 -2.50 -39.49
CA SER A 17 19.61 -3.10 -39.04
C SER A 17 19.63 -3.59 -37.58
N LEU A 18 20.80 -3.79 -36.98
CA LEU A 18 20.95 -4.16 -35.57
C LEU A 18 20.96 -2.94 -34.63
N GLY A 19 21.02 -1.72 -35.17
CA GLY A 19 21.06 -0.47 -34.39
C GLY A 19 19.70 0.11 -34.00
N ASN A 20 18.61 -0.39 -34.58
CA ASN A 20 17.25 0.00 -34.17
C ASN A 20 16.68 -0.94 -33.10
N GLY A 21 17.47 -1.22 -32.09
CA GLY A 21 16.90 -1.66 -30.83
C GLY A 21 15.95 -0.54 -30.35
N ASN A 22 14.65 -0.75 -30.49
CA ASN A 22 13.68 0.03 -29.72
C ASN A 22 14.19 0.04 -28.29
N LYS A 23 14.79 1.16 -27.87
CA LYS A 23 14.93 1.44 -26.44
C LYS A 23 13.49 1.39 -25.94
N ALA A 24 13.10 0.27 -25.37
CA ALA A 24 11.92 0.21 -24.53
C ALA A 24 12.16 1.33 -23.52
N GLN A 25 11.57 2.48 -23.79
CA GLN A 25 11.51 3.56 -22.83
C GLN A 25 10.79 2.92 -21.67
N ALA A 26 11.53 2.58 -20.62
CA ALA A 26 10.94 2.19 -19.35
C ALA A 26 10.13 3.41 -18.93
N GLY A 27 8.93 3.48 -19.45
CA GLY A 27 7.96 4.47 -19.03
C GLY A 27 7.87 4.30 -17.53
N SER A 28 8.24 5.31 -16.76
CA SER A 28 8.01 5.30 -15.33
C SER A 28 6.53 4.95 -15.16
N LEU A 29 6.26 3.77 -14.61
CA LEU A 29 4.88 3.33 -14.41
C LEU A 29 4.24 4.38 -13.52
N GLN A 30 3.42 5.23 -14.12
CA GLN A 30 2.70 6.27 -13.40
C GLN A 30 1.89 5.61 -12.30
N THR A 31 2.09 6.06 -11.05
CA THR A 31 1.28 5.60 -9.93
C THR A 31 -0.16 6.07 -10.13
N LYS A 32 -1.08 5.12 -10.20
CA LYS A 32 -2.53 5.35 -10.18
C LYS A 32 -3.04 4.68 -8.91
N GLY A 33 -3.16 5.49 -7.85
CA GLY A 33 -3.50 5.01 -6.52
C GLY A 33 -4.95 5.27 -6.14
N VAL A 34 -5.44 4.46 -5.23
CA VAL A 34 -6.74 4.63 -4.57
C VAL A 34 -6.55 4.45 -3.07
N TRP A 35 -7.27 5.23 -2.28
CA TRP A 35 -7.31 5.11 -0.82
C TRP A 35 -8.52 4.26 -0.43
N VAL A 36 -8.30 3.33 0.52
CA VAL A 36 -9.36 2.56 1.17
C VAL A 36 -9.32 2.91 2.65
N SER A 37 -10.27 3.74 3.06
CA SER A 37 -10.35 4.26 4.43
C SER A 37 -11.01 3.27 5.38
N CYS A 38 -10.60 3.28 6.64
CA CYS A 38 -11.24 2.50 7.70
C CYS A 38 -12.73 2.83 7.87
N PHE A 39 -13.15 4.03 7.53
CA PHE A 39 -14.56 4.45 7.59
C PHE A 39 -15.46 3.69 6.59
N GLU A 40 -14.87 3.10 5.55
CA GLU A 40 -15.57 2.35 4.51
C GLU A 40 -15.59 0.84 4.79
N PHE A 41 -14.86 0.35 5.80
CA PHE A 41 -14.68 -1.09 6.03
C PHE A 41 -15.99 -1.83 6.30
N GLU A 42 -16.95 -1.21 6.96
CA GLU A 42 -18.26 -1.82 7.20
C GLU A 42 -19.06 -1.96 5.89
N GLU A 43 -19.13 -0.89 5.09
CA GLU A 43 -19.79 -0.88 3.79
C GLU A 43 -19.11 -1.84 2.79
N LEU A 44 -17.79 -1.90 2.80
CA LEU A 44 -17.00 -2.82 2.01
C LEU A 44 -17.08 -4.29 2.48
N GLY A 45 -17.81 -4.55 3.57
CA GLY A 45 -18.00 -5.88 4.13
C GLY A 45 -16.73 -6.48 4.74
N LEU A 46 -15.84 -5.66 5.31
CA LEU A 46 -14.61 -6.11 5.95
C LEU A 46 -14.75 -6.25 7.47
N LYS A 47 -15.71 -5.54 8.09
CA LYS A 47 -15.94 -5.53 9.52
C LYS A 47 -16.74 -6.75 9.98
N ASP A 48 -16.37 -7.34 11.11
CA ASP A 48 -17.05 -8.47 11.77
C ASP A 48 -17.29 -9.67 10.83
N LYS A 49 -16.28 -10.05 10.06
CA LYS A 49 -16.35 -11.13 9.09
C LYS A 49 -15.53 -12.35 9.51
N THR A 50 -15.98 -13.52 9.11
CA THR A 50 -15.13 -14.71 9.12
C THR A 50 -13.97 -14.52 8.13
N GLU A 51 -12.88 -15.26 8.30
CA GLU A 51 -11.74 -15.19 7.38
C GLU A 51 -12.15 -15.40 5.92
N ALA A 52 -13.02 -16.38 5.65
CA ALA A 52 -13.50 -16.68 4.30
C ALA A 52 -14.28 -15.50 3.68
N GLN A 53 -15.15 -14.87 4.47
CA GLN A 53 -15.91 -13.70 4.03
C GLN A 53 -15.00 -12.49 3.81
N PHE A 54 -14.06 -12.25 4.74
CA PHE A 54 -13.07 -11.16 4.63
C PHE A 54 -12.24 -11.32 3.35
N ARG A 55 -11.71 -12.51 3.09
CA ARG A 55 -10.95 -12.82 1.86
C ARG A 55 -11.79 -12.60 0.60
N ALA A 56 -13.02 -13.08 0.58
CA ALA A 56 -13.91 -12.93 -0.58
C ALA A 56 -14.21 -11.45 -0.88
N ASN A 57 -14.47 -10.64 0.15
CA ASN A 57 -14.77 -9.23 0.00
C ASN A 57 -13.52 -8.43 -0.37
N ALA A 58 -12.39 -8.64 0.29
CA ALA A 58 -11.12 -8.02 -0.06
C ALA A 58 -10.69 -8.35 -1.51
N ASN A 59 -10.90 -9.59 -1.94
CA ASN A 59 -10.62 -10.00 -3.33
C ASN A 59 -11.48 -9.21 -4.35
N LYS A 60 -12.77 -8.98 -4.06
CA LYS A 60 -13.66 -8.17 -4.91
C LYS A 60 -13.17 -6.71 -4.97
N ILE A 61 -12.77 -6.14 -3.83
CA ILE A 61 -12.24 -4.78 -3.76
C ILE A 61 -11.02 -4.64 -4.68
N PHE A 62 -10.03 -5.51 -4.55
CA PHE A 62 -8.81 -5.43 -5.35
C PHE A 62 -9.04 -5.73 -6.83
N ALA A 63 -9.96 -6.65 -7.15
CA ALA A 63 -10.39 -6.87 -8.54
C ALA A 63 -10.99 -5.60 -9.15
N THR A 64 -11.85 -4.90 -8.41
CA THR A 64 -12.47 -3.64 -8.85
C THR A 64 -11.42 -2.55 -9.02
N ILE A 65 -10.51 -2.37 -8.05
CA ILE A 65 -9.41 -1.40 -8.13
C ILE A 65 -8.56 -1.66 -9.39
N ARG A 66 -8.21 -2.91 -9.64
CA ARG A 66 -7.41 -3.29 -10.81
C ARG A 66 -8.17 -3.07 -12.12
N ALA A 67 -9.45 -3.42 -12.19
CA ALA A 67 -10.30 -3.23 -13.37
C ALA A 67 -10.45 -1.75 -13.75
N ASN A 68 -10.39 -0.84 -12.77
CA ASN A 68 -10.38 0.62 -13.00
C ASN A 68 -9.00 1.19 -13.37
N GLY A 69 -8.02 0.33 -13.67
CA GLY A 69 -6.71 0.74 -14.14
C GLY A 69 -5.75 1.25 -13.06
N CYS A 70 -6.11 1.14 -11.78
CA CYS A 70 -5.21 1.45 -10.68
C CYS A 70 -4.14 0.38 -10.52
N ASN A 71 -2.99 0.78 -9.98
CA ASN A 71 -1.84 -0.10 -9.74
C ASN A 71 -1.32 -0.04 -8.30
N THR A 72 -1.88 0.84 -7.48
CA THR A 72 -1.47 1.06 -6.09
C THR A 72 -2.71 1.27 -5.22
N VAL A 73 -2.71 0.70 -4.03
CA VAL A 73 -3.73 0.93 -3.00
C VAL A 73 -3.06 1.42 -1.72
N TYR A 74 -3.59 2.50 -1.17
CA TYR A 74 -3.26 3.03 0.15
C TYR A 74 -4.33 2.51 1.11
N PHE A 75 -4.01 1.44 1.85
CA PHE A 75 -4.98 0.77 2.70
C PHE A 75 -4.79 1.20 4.15
N HIS A 76 -5.84 1.70 4.80
CA HIS A 76 -5.78 2.20 6.16
C HIS A 76 -5.52 1.05 7.14
N VAL A 77 -4.34 1.01 7.73
CA VAL A 77 -3.94 -0.05 8.67
C VAL A 77 -3.88 0.41 10.11
N ARG A 78 -3.76 1.73 10.33
CA ARG A 78 -3.76 2.39 11.64
C ARG A 78 -4.42 3.76 11.52
N ALA A 79 -5.69 3.83 11.91
CA ALA A 79 -6.46 5.08 11.87
C ALA A 79 -6.22 5.94 13.11
N TYR A 80 -6.14 5.26 14.26
CA TYR A 80 -5.93 5.84 15.57
C TYR A 80 -4.78 5.12 16.27
N ASP A 81 -4.87 5.01 17.59
CA ASP A 81 -3.97 4.18 18.38
C ASP A 81 -4.35 2.70 18.33
N ASP A 82 -4.64 2.21 17.14
CA ASP A 82 -5.14 0.88 16.86
C ASP A 82 -4.41 0.25 15.65
N ALA A 83 -4.66 -1.01 15.38
CA ALA A 83 -4.14 -1.71 14.20
C ALA A 83 -5.16 -2.73 13.68
N ILE A 84 -5.24 -2.91 12.36
CA ILE A 84 -6.04 -3.97 11.73
C ILE A 84 -5.30 -5.32 11.65
N TYR A 85 -4.21 -5.46 12.36
CA TYR A 85 -3.35 -6.66 12.42
C TYR A 85 -2.98 -6.96 13.88
N PRO A 86 -2.61 -8.20 14.24
CA PRO A 86 -2.12 -8.49 15.57
C PRO A 86 -0.85 -7.69 15.87
N SER A 87 -0.96 -6.66 16.69
CA SER A 87 0.12 -5.73 17.05
C SER A 87 0.60 -5.97 18.47
N SER A 88 1.91 -5.80 18.70
CA SER A 88 2.51 -5.80 20.05
C SER A 88 2.50 -4.40 20.71
N VAL A 89 2.19 -3.36 19.90
CA VAL A 89 2.30 -1.95 20.34
C VAL A 89 0.98 -1.18 20.27
N ALA A 90 -0.11 -1.86 19.88
CA ALA A 90 -1.44 -1.24 19.79
C ALA A 90 -2.56 -2.26 19.98
N GLY A 91 -3.75 -1.77 20.39
CA GLY A 91 -4.97 -2.56 20.42
C GLY A 91 -5.47 -2.91 19.00
N PHE A 92 -6.36 -3.89 18.91
CA PHE A 92 -6.97 -4.26 17.64
C PHE A 92 -8.06 -3.25 17.25
N SER A 93 -8.14 -2.94 15.96
CA SER A 93 -9.03 -1.89 15.44
C SER A 93 -10.49 -2.32 15.47
N LYS A 94 -11.34 -1.45 16.05
CA LYS A 94 -12.80 -1.60 16.03
C LYS A 94 -13.43 -1.40 14.66
N TYR A 95 -12.68 -0.93 13.69
CA TYR A 95 -13.13 -0.85 12.29
C TYR A 95 -13.13 -2.21 11.59
N ILE A 96 -12.39 -3.19 12.13
CA ILE A 96 -12.41 -4.59 11.64
C ILE A 96 -13.21 -5.51 12.57
N SER A 97 -13.09 -5.31 13.89
CA SER A 97 -13.74 -6.15 14.89
C SER A 97 -14.39 -5.27 15.95
N SER A 98 -15.71 -5.24 16.01
CA SER A 98 -16.48 -4.34 16.87
C SER A 98 -16.14 -4.47 18.35
N ASP A 99 -15.72 -5.65 18.82
CA ASP A 99 -15.30 -5.90 20.19
C ASP A 99 -13.83 -5.48 20.49
N GLY A 100 -13.10 -5.04 19.44
CA GLY A 100 -11.69 -4.66 19.55
C GLY A 100 -10.72 -5.82 19.75
N LYS A 101 -11.15 -7.06 19.50
CA LYS A 101 -10.30 -8.25 19.57
C LYS A 101 -9.92 -8.77 18.19
N ALA A 102 -8.75 -9.39 18.10
CA ALA A 102 -8.31 -10.01 16.86
C ALA A 102 -9.28 -11.13 16.44
N PRO A 103 -9.71 -11.18 15.18
CA PRO A 103 -10.78 -12.09 14.73
C PRO A 103 -10.31 -13.53 14.49
N GLY A 104 -9.16 -13.95 15.00
CA GLY A 104 -8.61 -15.30 14.82
C GLY A 104 -7.83 -15.49 13.51
N TYR A 105 -7.72 -14.46 12.69
CA TYR A 105 -6.88 -14.39 11.49
C TYR A 105 -6.17 -13.03 11.43
N ASP A 106 -5.23 -12.88 10.49
CA ASP A 106 -4.48 -11.65 10.29
C ASP A 106 -4.97 -10.90 9.04
N PRO A 107 -5.80 -9.84 9.20
CA PRO A 107 -6.34 -9.09 8.07
C PRO A 107 -5.27 -8.50 7.16
N LEU A 108 -4.21 -7.89 7.71
CA LEU A 108 -3.17 -7.25 6.90
C LEU A 108 -2.39 -8.27 6.06
N LYS A 109 -2.09 -9.44 6.62
CA LYS A 109 -1.47 -10.53 5.87
C LYS A 109 -2.30 -10.97 4.68
N ILE A 110 -3.63 -11.06 4.87
CA ILE A 110 -4.58 -11.41 3.81
C ILE A 110 -4.59 -10.31 2.73
N LEU A 111 -4.71 -9.04 3.15
CA LEU A 111 -4.75 -7.89 2.23
C LEU A 111 -3.49 -7.81 1.37
N VAL A 112 -2.31 -7.93 1.95
CA VAL A 112 -1.03 -7.92 1.22
C VAL A 112 -0.98 -9.03 0.18
N SER A 113 -1.32 -10.26 0.58
CA SER A 113 -1.33 -11.42 -0.32
C SER A 113 -2.30 -11.22 -1.50
N LEU A 114 -3.50 -10.74 -1.24
CA LEU A 114 -4.51 -10.50 -2.27
C LEU A 114 -4.14 -9.32 -3.19
N ALA A 115 -3.65 -8.21 -2.64
CA ALA A 115 -3.21 -7.08 -3.46
C ALA A 115 -2.13 -7.52 -4.47
N HIS A 116 -1.14 -8.27 -4.03
CA HIS A 116 -0.09 -8.80 -4.90
C HIS A 116 -0.62 -9.79 -5.94
N SER A 117 -1.58 -10.64 -5.59
CA SER A 117 -2.23 -11.55 -6.57
C SER A 117 -2.94 -10.79 -7.69
N HIS A 118 -3.46 -9.59 -7.39
CA HIS A 118 -4.05 -8.67 -8.37
C HIS A 118 -3.02 -7.73 -9.03
N LYS A 119 -1.71 -7.93 -8.80
CA LYS A 119 -0.64 -7.06 -9.33
C LYS A 119 -0.79 -5.59 -8.89
N LEU A 120 -1.29 -5.37 -7.69
CA LEU A 120 -1.37 -4.08 -7.04
C LEU A 120 -0.23 -3.94 -6.03
N LYS A 121 0.36 -2.76 -5.96
CA LYS A 121 1.16 -2.35 -4.81
C LYS A 121 0.23 -2.00 -3.66
N ILE A 122 0.59 -2.39 -2.44
CA ILE A 122 -0.15 -2.03 -1.23
C ILE A 122 0.73 -1.24 -0.28
N HIS A 123 0.32 -0.01 0.01
CA HIS A 123 0.95 0.84 1.01
C HIS A 123 0.13 0.79 2.30
N ALA A 124 0.80 0.55 3.41
CA ALA A 124 0.20 0.63 4.73
C ALA A 124 -0.03 2.11 5.09
N TRP A 125 -1.29 2.53 5.08
CA TRP A 125 -1.65 3.88 5.47
C TRP A 125 -1.82 3.98 6.98
N MET A 126 -1.14 4.94 7.57
CA MET A 126 -1.13 5.23 9.01
C MET A 126 -1.37 6.71 9.25
N ASN A 127 -2.20 7.01 10.26
CA ASN A 127 -2.30 8.36 10.83
C ASN A 127 -1.31 8.44 12.00
N PRO A 128 -0.15 9.10 11.84
CA PRO A 128 0.97 8.92 12.78
C PRO A 128 0.70 9.49 14.16
N TYR A 129 -0.02 10.60 14.24
CA TYR A 129 -0.21 11.33 15.50
C TYR A 129 -1.59 11.15 16.13
N ARG A 130 -2.56 10.66 15.38
CA ARG A 130 -3.94 10.57 15.84
C ARG A 130 -4.12 9.39 16.80
N VAL A 131 -4.68 9.70 17.99
CA VAL A 131 -5.01 8.69 19.03
C VAL A 131 -6.52 8.42 19.06
N SER A 132 -7.32 9.46 18.84
CA SER A 132 -8.79 9.39 18.75
C SER A 132 -9.29 10.49 17.81
N SER A 133 -10.61 10.61 17.65
CA SER A 133 -11.22 11.70 16.87
C SER A 133 -10.86 13.10 17.37
N THR A 134 -10.51 13.23 18.66
CA THR A 134 -10.27 14.54 19.31
C THR A 134 -8.88 14.67 19.92
N LYS A 135 -8.07 13.59 19.94
CA LYS A 135 -6.75 13.59 20.57
C LYS A 135 -5.66 13.25 19.56
N ILE A 136 -4.65 14.09 19.52
CA ILE A 136 -3.42 13.88 18.75
C ILE A 136 -2.21 13.92 19.69
N LEU A 137 -1.14 13.24 19.27
CA LEU A 137 0.14 13.26 19.97
C LEU A 137 0.92 14.52 19.56
N ASP A 138 1.76 14.99 20.46
CA ASP A 138 2.69 16.09 20.16
C ASP A 138 3.76 15.61 19.16
N PRO A 139 3.84 16.20 17.95
CA PRO A 139 4.84 15.84 16.95
C PRO A 139 6.28 16.15 17.39
N ALA A 140 6.49 17.11 18.28
CA ALA A 140 7.80 17.49 18.78
C ALA A 140 8.34 16.51 19.85
N SER A 141 7.52 15.62 20.38
CA SER A 141 7.89 14.67 21.43
C SER A 141 8.74 13.53 20.87
N GLU A 142 9.91 13.29 21.49
CA GLU A 142 10.75 12.14 21.15
C GLU A 142 10.04 10.80 21.40
N MET A 143 9.16 10.72 22.40
CA MET A 143 8.35 9.53 22.67
C MET A 143 7.36 9.27 21.54
N THR A 144 6.78 10.32 20.96
CA THR A 144 5.90 10.20 19.80
C THR A 144 6.68 9.67 18.61
N THR A 145 7.86 10.22 18.35
CA THR A 145 8.74 9.75 17.28
C THR A 145 9.13 8.28 17.46
N ALA A 146 9.58 7.90 18.66
CA ALA A 146 9.95 6.51 18.96
C ALA A 146 8.75 5.54 18.77
N ARG A 147 7.56 5.97 19.18
CA ARG A 147 6.32 5.21 18.99
C ARG A 147 6.02 4.96 17.50
N ILE A 148 6.04 6.01 16.68
CA ILE A 148 5.77 5.91 15.23
C ILE A 148 6.80 5.00 14.57
N VAL A 149 8.09 5.17 14.90
CA VAL A 149 9.17 4.33 14.39
C VAL A 149 8.95 2.85 14.75
N ASN A 150 8.53 2.54 15.97
CA ASN A 150 8.25 1.17 16.40
C ASN A 150 7.05 0.57 15.66
N GLN A 151 6.01 1.36 15.42
CA GLN A 151 4.85 0.94 14.64
C GLN A 151 5.22 0.64 13.18
N VAL A 152 6.02 1.50 12.55
CA VAL A 152 6.53 1.27 11.19
C VAL A 152 7.40 0.01 11.13
N LYS A 153 8.35 -0.14 12.08
CA LYS A 153 9.20 -1.33 12.18
C LYS A 153 8.38 -2.61 12.31
N GLU A 154 7.31 -2.59 13.12
CA GLU A 154 6.44 -3.76 13.27
C GLU A 154 5.81 -4.17 11.93
N ILE A 155 5.32 -3.19 11.15
CA ILE A 155 4.71 -3.46 9.85
C ILE A 155 5.75 -4.00 8.86
N ILE A 156 6.84 -3.29 8.63
CA ILE A 156 7.82 -3.65 7.58
C ILE A 156 8.58 -4.94 7.87
N ASN A 157 8.73 -5.32 9.16
CA ASN A 157 9.38 -6.57 9.53
C ASN A 157 8.47 -7.79 9.41
N ARG A 158 7.15 -7.60 9.38
CA ARG A 158 6.17 -8.70 9.40
C ARG A 158 5.38 -8.85 8.09
N TYR A 159 5.27 -7.79 7.32
CA TYR A 159 4.41 -7.75 6.13
C TYR A 159 5.19 -7.23 4.92
N ALA A 160 4.99 -7.87 3.79
CA ALA A 160 5.59 -7.45 2.52
C ALA A 160 4.79 -6.29 1.89
N VAL A 161 4.56 -5.20 2.64
CA VAL A 161 3.96 -3.99 2.09
C VAL A 161 4.93 -3.29 1.15
N ASP A 162 4.43 -2.63 0.11
CA ASP A 162 5.26 -1.94 -0.89
C ASP A 162 5.65 -0.52 -0.43
N GLY A 163 5.06 -0.03 0.65
CA GLY A 163 5.37 1.26 1.23
C GLY A 163 4.58 1.55 2.50
N ILE A 164 5.01 2.61 3.18
CA ILE A 164 4.27 3.26 4.26
C ILE A 164 3.72 4.57 3.72
N HIS A 165 2.49 4.88 4.06
CA HIS A 165 1.84 6.15 3.72
C HIS A 165 1.37 6.84 5.00
N PHE A 166 1.81 8.06 5.22
CA PHE A 166 1.36 8.89 6.32
C PHE A 166 0.37 9.92 5.82
N ASP A 167 -0.73 10.08 6.56
CA ASP A 167 -1.77 11.06 6.29
C ASP A 167 -2.41 11.53 7.59
N ASP A 168 -3.43 12.42 7.48
CA ASP A 168 -4.17 13.05 8.56
C ASP A 168 -3.46 14.31 9.13
N TYR A 169 -3.91 14.81 10.26
CA TYR A 169 -3.37 16.00 10.89
C TYR A 169 -1.93 15.78 11.39
N PHE A 170 -1.00 16.56 10.86
CA PHE A 170 0.38 16.58 11.31
C PHE A 170 0.59 17.63 12.42
N TYR A 171 -0.19 18.70 12.40
CA TYR A 171 -0.23 19.72 13.44
C TYR A 171 -1.67 20.08 13.77
N PRO A 172 -2.01 20.30 15.06
CA PRO A 172 -3.31 20.84 15.42
C PRO A 172 -3.45 22.25 14.85
N THR A 173 -4.58 22.54 14.22
CA THR A 173 -4.95 23.92 13.95
C THR A 173 -5.22 24.56 15.30
N VAL A 174 -4.43 25.55 15.66
CA VAL A 174 -4.75 26.42 16.79
C VAL A 174 -5.80 27.40 16.23
N ASP A 175 -7.04 27.30 16.71
CA ASP A 175 -7.98 28.39 16.52
C ASP A 175 -7.38 29.57 17.29
N GLU A 176 -6.80 30.51 16.56
CA GLU A 176 -6.48 31.83 17.10
C GLU A 176 -7.82 32.50 17.42
N GLY A 177 -8.26 32.35 18.68
CA GLY A 177 -9.43 33.03 19.22
C GLY A 177 -9.26 34.54 19.32
#